data_c645bd8c8a6077119b6f0130d4f685ee
#
_entry.id   c645bd8c8a6077119b6f0130d4f685ee
#
_cell.length_a   1.000
_cell.length_b   1.000
_cell.length_c   1.000
_cell.angle_alpha   90.00
_cell.angle_beta   90.00
_cell.angle_gamma   90.00
#
_symmetry.space_group_name_H-M   'P 1'
#
loop_
_entity.id
_entity.type
_entity.pdbx_description
1 polymer ?
#
loop_
_entity_poly.entity_id
_entity_poly.type
_entity_poly.pdbx_seq_one_letter_code
_entity_poly.pdbx_strand_id
1 'polypeptide(L)'
;MYQLRHKKFVATDLETCWDFFSSPSNLKKITPSYMGFHVKNEIPEKMYEGLMIEYTVTPLLNIPMNWITEITKIDYLSYFVDEQRKGPYKIWHHEHHFKKVEGGVEMEDILSYVLPLGFLGNIAHALFVKSKVREIFEFRNKKVEEIFK
;
A
#
# COMPACT_ATOMS: atom_id res chain seq x y z
N MET A 1 -10.55 -1.60 15.32
CA MET A 1 -10.03 -1.29 13.98
C MET A 1 -9.16 -0.05 14.07
N TYR A 2 -7.99 -0.09 13.47
CA TYR A 2 -7.06 1.03 13.42
C TYR A 2 -7.15 1.71 12.06
N GLN A 3 -6.89 3.01 12.03
CA GLN A 3 -6.86 3.76 10.78
C GLN A 3 -5.63 4.66 10.75
N LEU A 4 -4.93 4.64 9.61
CA LEU A 4 -3.86 5.56 9.27
C LEU A 4 -4.30 6.38 8.08
N ARG A 5 -4.12 7.70 8.15
CA ARG A 5 -4.27 8.60 7.02
C ARG A 5 -2.94 9.27 6.73
N HIS A 6 -2.55 9.27 5.49
CA HIS A 6 -1.29 9.86 5.07
C HIS A 6 -1.48 10.63 3.77
N LYS A 7 -1.19 11.92 3.80
CA LYS A 7 -1.21 12.78 2.61
C LYS A 7 0.20 13.07 2.13
N LYS A 8 0.37 13.11 0.83
CA LYS A 8 1.63 13.50 0.20
C LYS A 8 1.37 14.28 -1.09
N PHE A 9 2.31 15.17 -1.41
CA PHE A 9 2.34 15.88 -2.67
C PHE A 9 3.28 15.14 -3.64
N VAL A 10 2.83 14.95 -4.88
CA VAL A 10 3.61 14.34 -5.96
C VAL A 10 3.75 15.35 -7.08
N ALA A 11 4.99 15.72 -7.41
CA ALA A 11 5.30 16.76 -8.41
C ALA A 11 5.25 16.19 -9.83
N THR A 12 4.07 15.78 -10.27
CA THR A 12 3.81 15.28 -11.62
C THR A 12 2.35 15.50 -11.99
N ASP A 13 1.97 15.24 -13.24
CA ASP A 13 0.57 15.28 -13.65
C ASP A 13 -0.24 14.11 -13.10
N LEU A 14 -1.57 14.25 -13.12
CA LEU A 14 -2.48 13.27 -12.54
C LEU A 14 -2.39 11.89 -13.23
N GLU A 15 -2.27 11.86 -14.56
CA GLU A 15 -2.21 10.61 -15.32
C GLU A 15 -0.92 9.86 -15.04
N THR A 16 0.22 10.54 -15.05
CA THR A 16 1.52 9.94 -14.71
C THR A 16 1.55 9.42 -13.27
N CYS A 17 0.99 10.17 -12.34
CA CYS A 17 0.86 9.75 -10.94
C CYS A 17 -0.01 8.50 -10.81
N TRP A 18 -1.18 8.52 -11.43
CA TRP A 18 -2.08 7.36 -11.46
C TRP A 18 -1.40 6.12 -12.04
N ASP A 19 -0.78 6.24 -13.21
CA ASP A 19 -0.13 5.12 -13.89
C ASP A 19 0.99 4.50 -13.03
N PHE A 20 1.76 5.34 -12.33
CA PHE A 20 2.81 4.85 -11.45
C PHE A 20 2.24 4.05 -10.26
N PHE A 21 1.29 4.62 -9.53
CA PHE A 21 0.75 4.00 -8.31
C PHE A 21 -0.24 2.87 -8.57
N SER A 22 -0.89 2.87 -9.72
CA SER A 22 -1.80 1.79 -10.13
C SER A 22 -1.09 0.61 -10.79
N SER A 23 0.23 0.67 -10.94
CA SER A 23 1.03 -0.45 -11.46
C SER A 23 1.63 -1.25 -10.30
N PRO A 24 1.18 -2.49 -10.06
CA PRO A 24 1.72 -3.32 -8.98
C PRO A 24 3.23 -3.58 -9.08
N SER A 25 3.79 -3.57 -10.28
CA SER A 25 5.23 -3.74 -10.51
C SER A 25 6.07 -2.60 -9.90
N ASN A 26 5.49 -1.41 -9.73
CA ASN A 26 6.15 -0.27 -9.10
C ASN A 26 6.16 -0.34 -7.57
N LEU A 27 5.32 -1.18 -6.96
CA LEU A 27 5.22 -1.29 -5.51
C LEU A 27 6.55 -1.69 -4.87
N LYS A 28 7.32 -2.55 -5.52
CA LYS A 28 8.66 -2.95 -5.06
C LYS A 28 9.62 -1.75 -4.95
N LYS A 29 9.52 -0.79 -5.86
CA LYS A 29 10.37 0.40 -5.87
C LYS A 29 10.16 1.31 -4.65
N ILE A 30 8.97 1.27 -4.08
CA ILE A 30 8.54 2.09 -2.94
C ILE A 30 8.32 1.26 -1.67
N THR A 31 8.83 0.03 -1.63
CA THR A 31 8.78 -0.84 -0.45
C THR A 31 10.20 -1.04 0.08
N PRO A 32 10.41 -0.93 1.41
CA PRO A 32 11.74 -1.15 1.98
C PRO A 32 12.32 -2.51 1.60
N SER A 33 13.61 -2.55 1.26
CA SER A 33 14.28 -3.77 0.80
C SER A 33 14.26 -4.90 1.85
N TYR A 34 14.26 -4.56 3.13
CA TYR A 34 14.20 -5.56 4.21
C TYR A 34 12.89 -6.31 4.27
N MET A 35 11.82 -5.80 3.64
CA MET A 35 10.52 -6.48 3.57
C MET A 35 10.51 -7.64 2.59
N GLY A 36 11.55 -7.82 1.77
CA GLY A 36 11.65 -8.96 0.85
C GLY A 36 10.48 -9.08 -0.11
N PHE A 37 9.96 -7.97 -0.58
CA PHE A 37 8.78 -7.95 -1.46
C PHE A 37 9.05 -8.65 -2.78
N HIS A 38 8.27 -9.69 -3.09
CA HIS A 38 8.38 -10.47 -4.32
C HIS A 38 7.01 -10.86 -4.87
N VAL A 39 6.69 -10.38 -6.07
CA VAL A 39 5.44 -10.72 -6.77
C VAL A 39 5.56 -12.11 -7.38
N LYS A 40 4.57 -12.97 -7.17
CA LYS A 40 4.60 -14.39 -7.53
C LYS A 40 3.81 -14.73 -8.79
N ASN A 41 2.78 -13.96 -9.12
CA ASN A 41 1.95 -14.21 -10.31
C ASN A 41 2.23 -13.19 -11.41
N GLU A 42 1.81 -13.50 -12.63
CA GLU A 42 1.85 -12.54 -13.72
C GLU A 42 0.86 -11.41 -13.44
N ILE A 43 1.30 -10.18 -13.67
CA ILE A 43 0.51 -8.99 -13.43
C ILE A 43 0.32 -8.26 -14.76
N PRO A 44 -0.93 -7.91 -15.13
CA PRO A 44 -1.18 -7.14 -16.33
C PRO A 44 -0.59 -5.73 -16.21
N GLU A 45 -0.34 -5.09 -17.35
CA GLU A 45 0.17 -3.72 -17.41
C GLU A 45 -0.78 -2.72 -16.71
N LYS A 46 -2.09 -2.93 -16.85
CA LYS A 46 -3.12 -2.13 -16.19
C LYS A 46 -3.94 -2.99 -15.24
N MET A 47 -4.14 -2.49 -14.02
CA MET A 47 -5.01 -3.17 -13.06
C MET A 47 -6.49 -3.03 -13.43
N TYR A 48 -7.30 -3.95 -12.93
CA TYR A 48 -8.76 -3.97 -13.09
C TYR A 48 -9.42 -4.44 -11.80
N GLU A 49 -10.69 -4.14 -11.62
CA GLU A 49 -11.45 -4.63 -10.46
C GLU A 49 -11.53 -6.15 -10.48
N GLY A 50 -11.20 -6.78 -9.36
CA GLY A 50 -11.11 -8.23 -9.22
C GLY A 50 -9.71 -8.81 -9.47
N LEU A 51 -8.73 -7.98 -9.88
CA LEU A 51 -7.35 -8.42 -10.03
C LEU A 51 -6.80 -8.93 -8.70
N MET A 52 -6.26 -10.16 -8.72
CA MET A 52 -5.59 -10.76 -7.57
C MET A 52 -4.08 -10.66 -7.76
N ILE A 53 -3.40 -10.11 -6.77
CA ILE A 53 -1.94 -9.98 -6.75
C ILE A 53 -1.41 -10.82 -5.61
N GLU A 54 -0.59 -11.81 -5.94
CA GLU A 54 0.06 -12.68 -4.96
C GLU A 54 1.52 -12.30 -4.81
N TYR A 55 1.95 -12.08 -3.57
CA TYR A 55 3.34 -11.75 -3.27
C TYR A 55 3.78 -12.31 -1.91
N THR A 56 5.08 -12.37 -1.73
CA THR A 56 5.72 -12.71 -0.47
C THR A 56 6.29 -11.44 0.14
N VAL A 57 6.08 -11.25 1.42
CA VAL A 57 6.66 -10.16 2.21
C VAL A 57 7.22 -10.71 3.52
N THR A 58 8.17 -9.99 4.09
CA THR A 58 8.78 -10.32 5.39
C THR A 58 8.53 -9.15 6.35
N PRO A 59 7.28 -9.00 6.85
CA PRO A 59 6.89 -7.79 7.58
C PRO A 59 7.46 -7.71 9.00
N LEU A 60 7.67 -8.85 9.66
CA LEU A 60 8.13 -8.92 11.05
C LEU A 60 9.03 -10.14 11.26
N LEU A 61 10.05 -10.00 12.13
CA LEU A 61 10.90 -11.10 12.63
C LEU A 61 11.56 -11.96 11.54
N ASN A 62 11.80 -11.39 10.35
CA ASN A 62 12.34 -12.11 9.20
C ASN A 62 11.56 -13.38 8.80
N ILE A 63 10.27 -13.42 9.09
CA ILE A 63 9.39 -14.52 8.72
C ILE A 63 8.69 -14.18 7.40
N PRO A 64 8.98 -14.90 6.30
CA PRO A 64 8.29 -14.69 5.03
C PRO A 64 6.83 -15.10 5.13
N MET A 65 5.94 -14.28 4.59
CA MET A 65 4.50 -14.51 4.58
C MET A 65 3.93 -14.35 3.18
N ASN A 66 3.00 -15.22 2.83
CA ASN A 66 2.19 -15.04 1.63
C ASN A 66 1.15 -13.95 1.86
N TRP A 67 1.04 -13.06 0.87
CA TRP A 67 0.04 -12.02 0.88
C TRP A 67 -0.71 -12.03 -0.46
N ILE A 68 -2.02 -12.10 -0.40
CA ILE A 68 -2.86 -11.97 -1.58
C ILE A 68 -3.74 -10.74 -1.42
N THR A 69 -3.64 -9.85 -2.38
CA THR A 69 -4.43 -8.61 -2.46
C THR A 69 -5.40 -8.69 -3.63
N GLU A 70 -6.61 -8.24 -3.43
CA GLU A 70 -7.57 -7.99 -4.50
C GLU A 70 -7.75 -6.49 -4.69
N ILE A 71 -7.73 -6.05 -5.94
CA ILE A 71 -8.17 -4.70 -6.29
C ILE A 71 -9.69 -4.71 -6.34
N THR A 72 -10.34 -4.14 -5.33
CA THR A 72 -11.78 -4.27 -5.14
C THR A 72 -12.60 -3.15 -5.78
N LYS A 73 -11.97 -1.98 -5.99
CA LYS A 73 -12.64 -0.83 -6.58
C LYS A 73 -11.66 0.04 -7.36
N ILE A 74 -12.09 0.52 -8.51
CA ILE A 74 -11.34 1.51 -9.31
C ILE A 74 -12.31 2.59 -9.78
N ASP A 75 -11.98 3.84 -9.47
CA ASP A 75 -12.56 5.02 -10.09
C ASP A 75 -11.40 5.78 -10.76
N TYR A 76 -11.29 5.65 -12.08
CA TYR A 76 -10.14 6.10 -12.86
C TYR A 76 -9.77 7.56 -12.58
N LEU A 77 -8.50 7.80 -12.26
CA LEU A 77 -7.91 9.09 -11.90
C LEU A 77 -8.43 9.69 -10.57
N SER A 78 -9.30 9.00 -9.85
CA SER A 78 -9.84 9.45 -8.57
C SER A 78 -9.35 8.62 -7.39
N TYR A 79 -9.63 7.33 -7.38
CA TYR A 79 -9.16 6.43 -6.34
C TYR A 79 -9.22 4.98 -6.75
N PHE A 80 -8.47 4.13 -6.05
CA PHE A 80 -8.62 2.69 -6.07
C PHE A 80 -8.48 2.12 -4.67
N VAL A 81 -8.99 0.91 -4.50
CA VAL A 81 -8.98 0.19 -3.22
C VAL A 81 -8.34 -1.16 -3.39
N ASP A 82 -7.42 -1.49 -2.50
CA ASP A 82 -6.89 -2.85 -2.36
C ASP A 82 -7.24 -3.43 -1.00
N GLU A 83 -7.59 -4.71 -0.99
CA GLU A 83 -7.93 -5.44 0.22
C GLU A 83 -7.15 -6.74 0.31
N GLN A 84 -6.64 -7.05 1.50
CA GLN A 84 -6.00 -8.32 1.75
C GLN A 84 -7.05 -9.44 1.73
N ARG A 85 -6.82 -10.47 0.93
CA ARG A 85 -7.59 -11.72 0.93
C ARG A 85 -6.90 -12.83 1.71
N LYS A 86 -5.57 -12.80 1.74
CA LYS A 86 -4.75 -13.68 2.56
C LYS A 86 -3.52 -12.92 3.04
N GLY A 87 -3.17 -13.06 4.31
CA GLY A 87 -2.02 -12.36 4.86
C GLY A 87 -2.07 -12.27 6.38
N PRO A 88 -1.17 -11.48 6.98
CA PRO A 88 -1.01 -11.41 8.44
C PRO A 88 -2.10 -10.65 9.19
N TYR A 89 -2.89 -9.86 8.49
CA TYR A 89 -3.96 -9.06 9.11
C TYR A 89 -5.29 -9.81 9.06
N LYS A 90 -6.16 -9.52 10.01
CA LYS A 90 -7.56 -9.98 9.95
C LYS A 90 -8.35 -9.16 8.92
N ILE A 91 -8.09 -7.85 8.88
CA ILE A 91 -8.63 -6.92 7.89
C ILE A 91 -7.49 -6.01 7.46
N TRP A 92 -7.40 -5.77 6.16
CA TRP A 92 -6.56 -4.76 5.55
C TRP A 92 -7.33 -4.18 4.38
N HIS A 93 -7.73 -2.92 4.52
CA HIS A 93 -8.48 -2.17 3.52
C HIS A 93 -7.72 -0.86 3.28
N HIS A 94 -7.20 -0.69 2.09
CA HIS A 94 -6.34 0.43 1.74
C HIS A 94 -6.93 1.20 0.56
N GLU A 95 -7.29 2.43 0.79
CA GLU A 95 -7.76 3.35 -0.23
C GLU A 95 -6.63 4.27 -0.66
N HIS A 96 -6.48 4.46 -1.97
CA HIS A 96 -5.52 5.36 -2.59
C HIS A 96 -6.29 6.44 -3.35
N HIS A 97 -6.32 7.65 -2.83
CA HIS A 97 -7.00 8.78 -3.43
C HIS A 97 -6.04 9.72 -4.12
N PHE A 98 -6.47 10.29 -5.26
CA PHE A 98 -5.68 11.17 -6.10
C PHE A 98 -6.49 12.43 -6.39
N LYS A 99 -5.87 13.58 -6.21
CA LYS A 99 -6.50 14.86 -6.48
C LYS A 99 -5.51 15.79 -7.17
N LYS A 100 -5.88 16.29 -8.36
CA LYS A 100 -5.10 17.31 -9.03
C LYS A 100 -5.11 18.59 -8.20
N VAL A 101 -3.91 19.12 -7.95
CA VAL A 101 -3.72 20.41 -7.25
C VAL A 101 -2.73 21.27 -8.04
N GLU A 102 -2.54 22.50 -7.62
CA GLU A 102 -1.56 23.38 -8.25
C GLU A 102 -0.15 22.78 -8.15
N GLY A 103 0.50 22.63 -9.28
CA GLY A 103 1.87 22.11 -9.38
C GLY A 103 2.02 20.60 -9.30
N GLY A 104 0.93 19.84 -9.13
CA GLY A 104 1.03 18.38 -9.04
C GLY A 104 -0.24 17.66 -8.60
N VAL A 105 -0.06 16.63 -7.79
CA VAL A 105 -1.12 15.76 -7.29
C VAL A 105 -1.02 15.66 -5.77
N GLU A 106 -2.13 15.82 -5.08
CA GLU A 106 -2.28 15.41 -3.69
C GLU A 106 -2.77 13.97 -3.66
N MET A 107 -1.98 13.09 -3.06
CA MET A 107 -2.38 11.72 -2.75
C MET A 107 -2.77 11.60 -1.29
N GLU A 108 -3.84 10.87 -1.02
CA GLU A 108 -4.21 10.49 0.33
C GLU A 108 -4.35 8.97 0.41
N ASP A 109 -3.55 8.36 1.25
CA ASP A 109 -3.70 6.95 1.63
C ASP A 109 -4.57 6.87 2.88
N ILE A 110 -5.61 6.04 2.84
CA ILE A 110 -6.46 5.75 3.99
C ILE A 110 -6.40 4.25 4.23
N LEU A 111 -5.64 3.85 5.23
CA LEU A 111 -5.46 2.46 5.60
C LEU A 111 -6.27 2.12 6.84
N SER A 112 -7.20 1.19 6.72
CA SER A 112 -7.96 0.63 7.83
C SER A 112 -7.58 -0.82 8.03
N TYR A 113 -7.19 -1.21 9.25
CA TYR A 113 -6.72 -2.57 9.50
C TYR A 113 -7.11 -3.10 10.88
N VAL A 114 -7.18 -4.42 10.96
CA VAL A 114 -7.42 -5.16 12.20
C VAL A 114 -6.40 -6.27 12.28
N LEU A 115 -5.76 -6.40 13.45
CA LEU A 115 -4.86 -7.49 13.73
C LEU A 115 -5.61 -8.74 14.20
N PRO A 116 -5.08 -9.93 13.94
CA PRO A 116 -5.63 -11.16 14.51
C PRO A 116 -5.44 -11.20 16.03
N LEU A 117 -6.05 -12.19 16.71
CA LEU A 117 -5.87 -12.50 18.13
C LEU A 117 -6.47 -11.46 19.11
N GLY A 118 -7.43 -10.66 18.70
CA GLY A 118 -8.18 -9.78 19.61
C GLY A 118 -7.30 -8.85 20.45
N PHE A 119 -7.39 -8.91 21.79
CA PHE A 119 -6.63 -8.01 22.65
C PHE A 119 -5.10 -8.22 22.60
N LEU A 120 -4.63 -9.44 22.29
CA LEU A 120 -3.21 -9.71 22.05
C LEU A 120 -2.74 -8.97 20.80
N GLY A 121 -3.59 -8.90 19.76
CA GLY A 121 -3.33 -8.07 18.59
C GLY A 121 -3.24 -6.59 18.95
N ASN A 122 -4.07 -6.09 19.85
CA ASN A 122 -4.02 -4.71 20.31
C ASN A 122 -2.71 -4.39 21.06
N ILE A 123 -2.21 -5.31 21.86
CA ILE A 123 -0.90 -5.17 22.52
C ILE A 123 0.22 -5.13 21.50
N ALA A 124 0.21 -6.06 20.52
CA ALA A 124 1.20 -6.09 19.45
C ALA A 124 1.16 -4.81 18.60
N HIS A 125 -0.02 -4.25 18.34
CA HIS A 125 -0.18 -2.97 17.66
C HIS A 125 0.50 -1.83 18.43
N ALA A 126 0.20 -1.71 19.73
CA ALA A 126 0.79 -0.66 20.55
C ALA A 126 2.32 -0.74 20.62
N LEU A 127 2.89 -1.96 20.63
CA LEU A 127 4.33 -2.17 20.79
C LEU A 127 5.11 -2.11 19.46
N PHE A 128 4.54 -2.64 18.36
CA PHE A 128 5.32 -2.87 17.13
C PHE A 128 4.64 -2.42 15.84
N VAL A 129 3.39 -2.81 15.62
CA VAL A 129 2.76 -2.72 14.29
C VAL A 129 2.55 -1.27 13.87
N LYS A 130 2.07 -0.42 14.77
CA LYS A 130 1.84 1.01 14.48
C LYS A 130 3.12 1.69 13.98
N SER A 131 4.24 1.43 14.65
CA SER A 131 5.54 1.99 14.27
C SER A 131 6.00 1.46 12.92
N LYS A 132 5.86 0.16 12.67
CA LYS A 132 6.26 -0.46 11.40
C LYS A 132 5.43 0.01 10.21
N VAL A 133 4.13 0.14 10.36
CA VAL A 133 3.26 0.69 9.31
C VAL A 133 3.66 2.12 8.99
N ARG A 134 3.89 2.95 10.00
CA ARG A 134 4.34 4.33 9.82
C ARG A 134 5.68 4.39 9.08
N GLU A 135 6.65 3.59 9.49
CA GLU A 135 7.98 3.50 8.86
C GLU A 135 7.89 3.17 7.37
N ILE A 136 7.02 2.24 6.99
CA ILE A 136 6.78 1.88 5.58
C ILE A 136 6.25 3.08 4.79
N PHE A 137 5.29 3.83 5.34
CA PHE A 137 4.75 5.01 4.68
C PHE A 137 5.77 6.14 4.58
N GLU A 138 6.59 6.36 5.60
CA GLU A 138 7.67 7.35 5.57
C GLU A 138 8.73 7.01 4.51
N PHE A 139 9.14 5.75 4.44
CA PHE A 139 10.05 5.28 3.40
C PHE A 139 9.46 5.47 2.01
N ARG A 140 8.20 5.10 1.82
CA ARG A 140 7.48 5.25 0.56
C ARG A 140 7.41 6.70 0.13
N ASN A 141 7.08 7.59 1.05
CA ASN A 141 7.01 9.02 0.79
C ASN A 141 8.36 9.56 0.28
N LYS A 142 9.44 9.23 0.97
CA LYS A 142 10.80 9.62 0.58
C LYS A 142 11.17 9.10 -0.82
N LYS A 143 10.85 7.85 -1.13
CA LYS A 143 11.11 7.27 -2.46
C LYS A 143 10.31 7.95 -3.56
N VAL A 144 9.05 8.26 -3.30
CA VAL A 144 8.20 9.00 -4.25
C VAL A 144 8.77 10.38 -4.54
N GLU A 145 9.25 11.10 -3.52
CA GLU A 145 9.91 12.39 -3.69
C GLU A 145 11.19 12.28 -4.55
N GLU A 146 11.97 11.21 -4.38
CA GLU A 146 13.16 10.94 -5.20
C GLU A 146 12.82 10.65 -6.66
N ILE A 147 11.72 9.93 -6.91
CA ILE A 147 11.29 9.52 -8.27
C ILE A 147 10.68 10.70 -9.04
N PHE A 148 9.90 11.54 -8.38
CA PHE A 148 9.17 12.65 -8.99
C PHE A 148 9.78 14.02 -8.64
N LYS A 149 11.05 14.14 -8.74
CA LYS A 149 11.74 15.43 -8.58
C LYS A 149 11.45 16.40 -9.70
#